data_23e255b845c4d20f44396120a211336c
#
_entry.id   23e255b845c4d20f44396120a211336c
#
_cell.length_a   1.000
_cell.length_b   1.000
_cell.length_c   1.000
_cell.angle_alpha   90.00
_cell.angle_beta   90.00
_cell.angle_gamma   90.00
#
_symmetry.space_group_name_H-M   'P 1'
#
loop_
_entity.id
_entity.type
_entity.pdbx_description
1 polymer ?
#
loop_
_entity_poly.entity_id
_entity_poly.type
_entity_poly.pdbx_seq_one_letter_code
_entity_poly.pdbx_strand_id
1 'polypeptide(L)'
;MEVETLKYPAVRNYVAGRFVDSSTPRSLEVFSPLSGAVISTVPLSGMEALSQAVDAAKAAFPAWSATPIKERVQIFYRYKTLLERDMQELADLVREENGKTYDEARAEVEKAIELTEFACSMPQLIQGEFLEVSKGVEARVERKPLGVVASIAPFNFPNMVPHWTIPNALVLGNTMILKPSEVVPLSAGKIAELLKEAGLPDGVLNIVHGDREIVEAICDHPGIEAVSFVGSTAIAKVVYIRATSNLKRCVALGGAKNHLMVLPDAHPDMTASNVAASMSGCAGQRCMAGSTMVGVGAVDGIVAKIVEEARKIVPGQNLGSVISKEAKERIEKHITEAEAAGAKVLLDGRNAVVPGHEDGYYVGATVVDYVTPDMRIAQEEVFGPVLAIMRTNTLDEALAIENANPYGNAAAVFTSSGSSARYVMDHASAGMIGVNIGVPVPREPFSFGGWNESKFGACDITGKSSIEFWTQLKKTTTKWNPESRVNWMS
;
A
#
# COMPACT_ATOMS: atom_id res chain seq x y z
N MET A 1 -5.76 -28.80 31.01
CA MET A 1 -5.42 -27.64 30.16
C MET A 1 -6.71 -27.25 29.46
N GLU A 2 -7.31 -26.14 29.88
CA GLU A 2 -8.36 -25.52 29.08
C GLU A 2 -7.76 -25.16 27.73
N VAL A 3 -8.36 -25.65 26.66
CA VAL A 3 -8.02 -25.19 25.30
C VAL A 3 -8.45 -23.73 25.25
N GLU A 4 -7.51 -22.81 25.36
CA GLU A 4 -7.79 -21.38 25.18
C GLU A 4 -8.40 -21.22 23.79
N THR A 5 -9.68 -20.91 23.77
CA THR A 5 -10.41 -20.69 22.50
C THR A 5 -9.92 -19.39 21.90
N LEU A 6 -9.21 -19.47 20.76
CA LEU A 6 -8.76 -18.30 20.03
C LEU A 6 -9.95 -17.38 19.70
N LYS A 7 -9.71 -16.07 19.68
CA LYS A 7 -10.76 -15.06 19.41
C LYS A 7 -11.37 -15.21 18.02
N TYR A 8 -10.54 -15.57 17.05
CA TYR A 8 -10.95 -15.82 15.66
C TYR A 8 -10.58 -17.25 15.25
N PRO A 9 -11.38 -17.87 14.35
CA PRO A 9 -11.03 -19.17 13.79
C PRO A 9 -9.66 -19.16 13.11
N ALA A 10 -9.03 -20.31 12.97
CA ALA A 10 -7.84 -20.46 12.14
C ALA A 10 -8.11 -19.97 10.72
N VAL A 11 -7.19 -19.18 10.20
CA VAL A 11 -7.28 -18.63 8.85
C VAL A 11 -7.13 -19.74 7.81
N ARG A 12 -7.88 -19.66 6.73
CA ARG A 12 -7.85 -20.62 5.62
C ARG A 12 -7.59 -19.93 4.30
N ASN A 13 -7.01 -20.63 3.34
CA ASN A 13 -6.93 -20.16 1.97
C ASN A 13 -8.34 -20.03 1.38
N TYR A 14 -8.50 -19.11 0.40
CA TYR A 14 -9.75 -18.98 -0.35
C TYR A 14 -9.49 -19.33 -1.80
N VAL A 15 -10.03 -20.45 -2.27
CA VAL A 15 -9.78 -20.98 -3.61
C VAL A 15 -11.09 -21.42 -4.25
N ALA A 16 -11.30 -21.05 -5.50
CA ALA A 16 -12.51 -21.42 -6.26
C ALA A 16 -13.81 -21.10 -5.50
N GLY A 17 -13.89 -19.92 -4.88
CA GLY A 17 -15.10 -19.42 -4.21
C GLY A 17 -15.37 -20.01 -2.83
N ARG A 18 -14.42 -20.70 -2.20
CA ARG A 18 -14.60 -21.34 -0.88
C ARG A 18 -13.33 -21.28 -0.04
N PHE A 19 -13.49 -21.26 1.27
CA PHE A 19 -12.40 -21.45 2.20
C PHE A 19 -11.98 -22.92 2.23
N VAL A 20 -10.68 -23.15 2.08
CA VAL A 20 -10.06 -24.48 2.04
C VAL A 20 -8.93 -24.55 3.07
N ASP A 21 -8.82 -25.68 3.73
CA ASP A 21 -7.71 -25.94 4.65
C ASP A 21 -6.43 -26.14 3.85
N SER A 22 -5.31 -25.71 4.40
CA SER A 22 -4.00 -25.95 3.79
C SER A 22 -3.51 -27.35 4.12
N SER A 23 -2.89 -28.02 3.15
CA SER A 23 -2.25 -29.33 3.35
C SER A 23 -0.95 -29.26 4.18
N THR A 24 -0.41 -28.04 4.41
CA THR A 24 0.81 -27.85 5.21
C THR A 24 0.53 -27.93 6.71
N PRO A 25 1.38 -28.59 7.49
CA PRO A 25 1.33 -28.51 8.95
C PRO A 25 1.95 -27.21 9.50
N ARG A 26 2.60 -26.38 8.66
CA ARG A 26 3.25 -25.14 9.08
C ARG A 26 2.22 -24.06 9.25
N SER A 27 2.26 -23.39 10.40
CA SER A 27 1.40 -22.24 10.69
C SER A 27 2.16 -21.22 11.54
N LEU A 28 1.70 -19.97 11.54
CA LEU A 28 2.11 -18.91 12.46
C LEU A 28 0.96 -18.50 13.33
N GLU A 29 1.25 -18.07 14.55
CA GLU A 29 0.30 -17.39 15.42
C GLU A 29 0.07 -15.97 14.90
N VAL A 30 -1.18 -15.53 14.96
CA VAL A 30 -1.59 -14.16 14.65
C VAL A 30 -1.85 -13.46 15.97
N PHE A 31 -1.11 -12.36 16.18
CA PHE A 31 -1.17 -11.60 17.43
C PHE A 31 -2.03 -10.35 17.27
N SER A 32 -2.69 -9.96 18.35
CA SER A 32 -3.19 -8.58 18.49
C SER A 32 -2.04 -7.68 18.99
N PRO A 33 -1.55 -6.72 18.20
CA PRO A 33 -0.51 -5.82 18.65
C PRO A 33 -0.94 -4.92 19.81
N LEU A 34 -2.26 -4.75 20.01
CA LEU A 34 -2.83 -3.96 21.10
C LEU A 34 -2.59 -4.59 22.47
N SER A 35 -2.57 -5.93 22.55
CA SER A 35 -2.52 -6.67 23.81
C SER A 35 -1.38 -7.70 23.87
N GLY A 36 -0.71 -7.99 22.73
CA GLY A 36 0.26 -9.08 22.64
C GLY A 36 -0.35 -10.49 22.65
N ALA A 37 -1.69 -10.61 22.71
CA ALA A 37 -2.37 -11.91 22.78
C ALA A 37 -2.43 -12.56 21.39
N VAL A 38 -2.39 -13.91 21.38
CA VAL A 38 -2.67 -14.71 20.17
C VAL A 38 -4.17 -14.69 19.91
N ILE A 39 -4.57 -14.26 18.71
CA ILE A 39 -5.97 -14.13 18.32
C ILE A 39 -6.45 -15.12 17.27
N SER A 40 -5.52 -15.68 16.48
CA SER A 40 -5.77 -16.67 15.44
C SER A 40 -4.49 -17.40 15.07
N THR A 41 -4.57 -18.27 14.06
CA THR A 41 -3.40 -18.88 13.38
C THR A 41 -3.59 -18.78 11.88
N VAL A 42 -2.47 -18.70 11.14
CA VAL A 42 -2.45 -18.62 9.67
C VAL A 42 -1.57 -19.71 9.07
N PRO A 43 -2.02 -20.44 8.03
CA PRO A 43 -1.20 -21.47 7.41
C PRO A 43 -0.06 -20.87 6.58
N LEU A 44 1.11 -21.48 6.61
CA LEU A 44 2.23 -21.20 5.72
C LEU A 44 2.17 -22.15 4.52
N SER A 45 1.26 -21.87 3.60
CA SER A 45 1.01 -22.73 2.43
C SER A 45 2.21 -22.74 1.48
N GLY A 46 2.38 -23.84 0.76
CA GLY A 46 3.44 -24.03 -0.23
C GLY A 46 2.94 -23.97 -1.67
N MET A 47 3.81 -24.39 -2.61
CA MET A 47 3.58 -24.38 -4.06
C MET A 47 2.30 -25.12 -4.47
N GLU A 48 1.90 -26.19 -3.77
CA GLU A 48 0.69 -26.96 -4.09
C GLU A 48 -0.56 -26.09 -3.99
N ALA A 49 -0.73 -25.34 -2.88
CA ALA A 49 -1.87 -24.44 -2.67
C ALA A 49 -1.87 -23.31 -3.71
N LEU A 50 -0.70 -22.77 -4.05
CA LEU A 50 -0.58 -21.79 -5.12
C LEU A 50 -1.03 -22.34 -6.47
N SER A 51 -0.57 -23.55 -6.83
CA SER A 51 -0.94 -24.18 -8.11
C SER A 51 -2.44 -24.43 -8.20
N GLN A 52 -3.08 -24.90 -7.13
CA GLN A 52 -4.54 -25.06 -7.06
C GLN A 52 -5.27 -23.72 -7.27
N ALA A 53 -4.79 -22.65 -6.64
CA ALA A 53 -5.37 -21.30 -6.80
C ALA A 53 -5.17 -20.76 -8.24
N VAL A 54 -4.00 -20.98 -8.83
CA VAL A 54 -3.73 -20.57 -10.22
C VAL A 54 -4.58 -21.38 -11.21
N ASP A 55 -4.78 -22.67 -11.00
CA ASP A 55 -5.64 -23.49 -11.84
C ASP A 55 -7.11 -23.04 -11.75
N ALA A 56 -7.60 -22.72 -10.56
CA ALA A 56 -8.93 -22.13 -10.38
C ALA A 56 -9.05 -20.78 -11.11
N ALA A 57 -8.04 -19.91 -10.99
CA ALA A 57 -8.00 -18.63 -11.67
C ALA A 57 -7.98 -18.77 -13.21
N LYS A 58 -7.18 -19.71 -13.74
CA LYS A 58 -7.14 -20.04 -15.18
C LYS A 58 -8.48 -20.57 -15.68
N ALA A 59 -9.14 -21.42 -14.91
CA ALA A 59 -10.45 -21.96 -15.28
C ALA A 59 -11.55 -20.86 -15.33
N ALA A 60 -11.50 -19.88 -14.42
CA ALA A 60 -12.44 -18.77 -14.39
C ALA A 60 -12.17 -17.70 -15.47
N PHE A 61 -10.92 -17.53 -15.91
CA PHE A 61 -10.49 -16.43 -16.77
C PHE A 61 -11.25 -16.32 -18.10
N PRO A 62 -11.49 -17.38 -18.89
CA PRO A 62 -12.16 -17.25 -20.19
C PRO A 62 -13.56 -16.64 -20.09
N ALA A 63 -14.38 -17.10 -19.16
CA ALA A 63 -15.73 -16.58 -18.96
C ALA A 63 -15.69 -15.16 -18.39
N TRP A 64 -14.83 -14.91 -17.39
CA TRP A 64 -14.70 -13.60 -16.76
C TRP A 64 -14.19 -12.53 -17.73
N SER A 65 -13.15 -12.81 -18.49
CA SER A 65 -12.60 -11.88 -19.48
C SER A 65 -13.55 -11.58 -20.64
N ALA A 66 -14.41 -12.53 -21.00
CA ALA A 66 -15.44 -12.35 -22.01
C ALA A 66 -16.66 -11.56 -21.53
N THR A 67 -16.89 -11.49 -20.21
CA THR A 67 -17.98 -10.69 -19.63
C THR A 67 -17.75 -9.21 -19.94
N PRO A 68 -18.73 -8.47 -20.49
CA PRO A 68 -18.60 -7.05 -20.76
C PRO A 68 -18.23 -6.26 -19.51
N ILE A 69 -17.34 -5.26 -19.64
CA ILE A 69 -16.89 -4.46 -18.49
C ILE A 69 -18.05 -3.79 -17.74
N LYS A 70 -19.12 -3.39 -18.45
CA LYS A 70 -20.32 -2.81 -17.84
C LYS A 70 -21.08 -3.81 -16.95
N GLU A 71 -20.94 -5.09 -17.19
CA GLU A 71 -21.51 -6.14 -16.34
C GLU A 71 -20.59 -6.46 -15.16
N ARG A 72 -19.26 -6.52 -15.39
CA ARG A 72 -18.27 -6.71 -14.33
C ARG A 72 -18.39 -5.63 -13.26
N VAL A 73 -18.52 -4.36 -13.62
CA VAL A 73 -18.63 -3.26 -12.64
C VAL A 73 -19.91 -3.33 -11.80
N GLN A 74 -20.99 -3.99 -12.24
CA GLN A 74 -22.19 -4.15 -11.41
C GLN A 74 -21.90 -4.96 -10.13
N ILE A 75 -20.96 -5.88 -10.20
CA ILE A 75 -20.50 -6.62 -9.03
C ILE A 75 -19.78 -5.66 -8.06
N PHE A 76 -18.94 -4.76 -8.57
CA PHE A 76 -18.19 -3.81 -7.74
C PHE A 76 -19.08 -2.69 -7.17
N TYR A 77 -20.17 -2.30 -7.82
CA TYR A 77 -21.19 -1.42 -7.20
C TYR A 77 -21.84 -2.10 -5.99
N ARG A 78 -22.23 -3.38 -6.12
CA ARG A 78 -22.75 -4.15 -4.98
C ARG A 78 -21.71 -4.34 -3.90
N TYR A 79 -20.47 -4.66 -4.28
CA TYR A 79 -19.36 -4.82 -3.35
C TYR A 79 -19.10 -3.54 -2.54
N LYS A 80 -19.12 -2.37 -3.19
CA LYS A 80 -19.02 -1.07 -2.52
C LYS A 80 -20.10 -0.93 -1.43
N THR A 81 -21.34 -1.24 -1.75
CA THR A 81 -22.45 -1.19 -0.78
C THR A 81 -22.24 -2.16 0.39
N LEU A 82 -21.67 -3.33 0.13
CA LEU A 82 -21.35 -4.30 1.19
C LEU A 82 -20.19 -3.83 2.08
N LEU A 83 -19.17 -3.19 1.51
CA LEU A 83 -18.11 -2.55 2.29
C LEU A 83 -18.65 -1.44 3.20
N GLU A 84 -19.59 -0.63 2.70
CA GLU A 84 -20.26 0.41 3.49
C GLU A 84 -21.13 -0.21 4.60
N ARG A 85 -21.85 -1.30 4.31
CA ARG A 85 -22.66 -2.04 5.30
C ARG A 85 -21.79 -2.59 6.44
N ASP A 86 -20.68 -3.23 6.11
CA ASP A 86 -19.84 -3.96 7.07
C ASP A 86 -18.60 -3.15 7.51
N MET A 87 -18.64 -1.82 7.31
CA MET A 87 -17.52 -0.91 7.64
C MET A 87 -17.05 -1.08 9.09
N GLN A 88 -17.98 -1.19 10.04
CA GLN A 88 -17.67 -1.37 11.47
C GLN A 88 -16.87 -2.66 11.69
N GLU A 89 -17.34 -3.78 11.17
CA GLU A 89 -16.70 -5.08 11.32
C GLU A 89 -15.32 -5.11 10.68
N LEU A 90 -15.17 -4.52 9.48
CA LEU A 90 -13.89 -4.40 8.80
C LEU A 90 -12.91 -3.51 9.57
N ALA A 91 -13.37 -2.39 10.12
CA ALA A 91 -12.53 -1.53 10.95
C ALA A 91 -12.09 -2.21 12.25
N ASP A 92 -12.97 -2.97 12.89
CA ASP A 92 -12.65 -3.75 14.09
C ASP A 92 -11.60 -4.85 13.77
N LEU A 93 -11.73 -5.55 12.64
CA LEU A 93 -10.73 -6.53 12.21
C LEU A 93 -9.36 -5.88 11.96
N VAL A 94 -9.33 -4.75 11.21
CA VAL A 94 -8.09 -4.00 10.95
C VAL A 94 -7.46 -3.53 12.25
N ARG A 95 -8.25 -2.98 13.18
CA ARG A 95 -7.77 -2.54 14.49
C ARG A 95 -7.14 -3.69 15.27
N GLU A 96 -7.79 -4.84 15.28
CA GLU A 96 -7.38 -6.00 16.07
C GLU A 96 -6.09 -6.63 15.57
N GLU A 97 -5.98 -6.86 14.25
CA GLU A 97 -4.80 -7.52 13.68
C GLU A 97 -3.62 -6.59 13.41
N ASN A 98 -3.87 -5.26 13.27
CA ASN A 98 -2.83 -4.29 12.90
C ASN A 98 -2.41 -3.36 14.06
N GLY A 99 -3.29 -3.15 15.04
CA GLY A 99 -3.00 -2.29 16.18
C GLY A 99 -3.32 -0.81 15.98
N LYS A 100 -3.96 -0.41 14.88
CA LYS A 100 -4.42 0.97 14.64
C LYS A 100 -5.45 1.42 15.66
N THR A 101 -5.60 2.75 15.80
CA THR A 101 -6.80 3.30 16.45
C THR A 101 -8.04 2.97 15.62
N TYR A 102 -9.21 3.03 16.24
CA TYR A 102 -10.46 2.77 15.52
C TYR A 102 -10.68 3.76 14.37
N ASP A 103 -10.40 5.04 14.58
CA ASP A 103 -10.58 6.07 13.56
C ASP A 103 -9.64 5.87 12.36
N GLU A 104 -8.39 5.43 12.59
CA GLU A 104 -7.45 5.10 11.52
C GLU A 104 -7.87 3.84 10.76
N ALA A 105 -8.36 2.83 11.46
CA ALA A 105 -8.87 1.60 10.85
C ALA A 105 -10.11 1.88 10.00
N ARG A 106 -11.02 2.71 10.50
CA ARG A 106 -12.20 3.17 9.76
C ARG A 106 -11.81 3.97 8.51
N ALA A 107 -10.87 4.93 8.64
CA ALA A 107 -10.37 5.71 7.50
C ALA A 107 -9.70 4.82 6.43
N GLU A 108 -9.06 3.73 6.83
CA GLU A 108 -8.53 2.74 5.90
C GLU A 108 -9.63 2.05 5.07
N VAL A 109 -10.73 1.64 5.72
CA VAL A 109 -11.89 1.02 5.04
C VAL A 109 -12.59 2.04 4.15
N GLU A 110 -12.76 3.29 4.59
CA GLU A 110 -13.29 4.38 3.78
C GLU A 110 -12.46 4.56 2.50
N LYS A 111 -11.14 4.48 2.60
CA LYS A 111 -10.27 4.56 1.41
C LYS A 111 -10.41 3.34 0.49
N ALA A 112 -10.63 2.16 1.03
CA ALA A 112 -10.93 0.96 0.23
C ALA A 112 -12.25 1.10 -0.56
N ILE A 113 -13.25 1.77 0.02
CA ILE A 113 -14.51 2.11 -0.65
C ILE A 113 -14.27 3.10 -1.80
N GLU A 114 -13.49 4.17 -1.60
CA GLU A 114 -13.12 5.13 -2.66
C GLU A 114 -12.40 4.45 -3.84
N LEU A 115 -11.47 3.52 -3.55
CA LEU A 115 -10.75 2.74 -4.55
C LEU A 115 -11.68 1.84 -5.38
N THR A 116 -12.65 1.22 -4.70
CA THR A 116 -13.69 0.41 -5.35
C THR A 116 -14.59 1.28 -6.24
N GLU A 117 -14.96 2.47 -5.79
CA GLU A 117 -15.73 3.45 -6.56
C GLU A 117 -14.97 3.90 -7.82
N PHE A 118 -13.66 4.17 -7.69
CA PHE A 118 -12.84 4.49 -8.86
C PHE A 118 -12.86 3.35 -9.89
N ALA A 119 -12.74 2.10 -9.46
CA ALA A 119 -12.80 0.95 -10.37
C ALA A 119 -14.15 0.88 -11.11
N CYS A 120 -15.25 1.32 -10.51
CA CYS A 120 -16.54 1.41 -11.18
C CYS A 120 -16.57 2.44 -12.31
N SER A 121 -15.63 3.40 -12.36
CA SER A 121 -15.47 4.36 -13.45
C SER A 121 -14.70 3.83 -14.67
N MET A 122 -14.05 2.66 -14.55
CA MET A 122 -13.22 2.06 -15.61
C MET A 122 -13.88 1.97 -16.98
N PRO A 123 -15.18 1.67 -17.13
CA PRO A 123 -15.82 1.65 -18.45
C PRO A 123 -15.70 2.94 -19.26
N GLN A 124 -15.51 4.08 -18.58
CA GLN A 124 -15.34 5.40 -19.19
C GLN A 124 -13.87 5.73 -19.47
N LEU A 125 -12.94 5.04 -18.81
CA LEU A 125 -11.50 5.31 -18.90
C LEU A 125 -10.77 4.42 -19.90
N ILE A 126 -11.31 3.21 -20.20
CA ILE A 126 -10.66 2.22 -21.07
C ILE A 126 -11.18 2.22 -22.49
N GLN A 127 -11.70 3.34 -22.97
CA GLN A 127 -12.16 3.44 -24.35
C GLN A 127 -11.04 3.10 -25.34
N GLY A 128 -11.40 2.36 -26.39
CA GLY A 128 -10.47 2.05 -27.47
C GLY A 128 -10.33 3.22 -28.46
N GLU A 129 -9.38 3.09 -29.37
CA GLU A 129 -9.14 4.06 -30.45
C GLU A 129 -9.57 3.45 -31.78
N PHE A 130 -10.09 4.26 -32.67
CA PHE A 130 -10.46 3.90 -34.03
C PHE A 130 -10.03 5.01 -35.00
N LEU A 131 -9.41 4.63 -36.13
CA LEU A 131 -9.03 5.57 -37.18
C LEU A 131 -9.03 4.89 -38.55
N GLU A 132 -9.63 5.50 -39.57
CA GLU A 132 -9.37 5.14 -40.96
C GLU A 132 -8.01 5.72 -41.37
N VAL A 133 -6.99 4.86 -41.42
CA VAL A 133 -5.59 5.25 -41.66
C VAL A 133 -5.24 5.46 -43.14
N SER A 134 -6.07 4.88 -44.06
CA SER A 134 -6.06 5.11 -45.49
C SER A 134 -7.38 4.64 -46.08
N LYS A 135 -7.66 4.99 -47.34
CA LYS A 135 -8.96 4.64 -48.00
C LYS A 135 -9.26 3.16 -47.89
N GLY A 136 -10.30 2.84 -47.12
CA GLY A 136 -10.79 1.47 -46.89
C GLY A 136 -9.90 0.64 -45.96
N VAL A 137 -8.97 1.27 -45.23
CA VAL A 137 -8.15 0.62 -44.20
C VAL A 137 -8.38 1.24 -42.85
N GLU A 138 -8.92 0.46 -41.93
CA GLU A 138 -9.26 0.85 -40.58
C GLU A 138 -8.24 0.28 -39.60
N ALA A 139 -7.79 1.10 -38.63
CA ALA A 139 -7.02 0.67 -37.48
C ALA A 139 -7.83 0.84 -36.21
N ARG A 140 -7.74 -0.17 -35.33
CA ARG A 140 -8.44 -0.20 -34.05
C ARG A 140 -7.49 -0.68 -32.95
N VAL A 141 -7.56 -0.05 -31.80
CA VAL A 141 -6.82 -0.44 -30.60
C VAL A 141 -7.80 -0.72 -29.47
N GLU A 142 -7.64 -1.86 -28.83
CA GLU A 142 -8.44 -2.28 -27.67
C GLU A 142 -7.54 -2.72 -26.52
N ARG A 143 -7.97 -2.47 -25.28
CA ARG A 143 -7.33 -3.02 -24.09
C ARG A 143 -7.89 -4.41 -23.79
N LYS A 144 -7.00 -5.35 -23.52
CA LYS A 144 -7.34 -6.72 -23.13
C LYS A 144 -6.68 -7.05 -21.80
N PRO A 145 -7.32 -7.87 -20.94
CA PRO A 145 -6.70 -8.36 -19.72
C PRO A 145 -5.44 -9.18 -20.01
N LEU A 146 -4.58 -9.30 -19.03
CA LEU A 146 -3.34 -10.09 -19.11
C LEU A 146 -3.60 -11.58 -18.93
N GLY A 147 -4.46 -11.95 -17.98
CA GLY A 147 -4.68 -13.33 -17.58
C GLY A 147 -4.82 -13.47 -16.06
N VAL A 148 -4.12 -14.46 -15.50
CA VAL A 148 -3.97 -14.58 -14.04
C VAL A 148 -2.89 -13.64 -13.57
N VAL A 149 -3.23 -12.79 -12.60
CA VAL A 149 -2.29 -11.82 -11.99
C VAL A 149 -2.17 -12.05 -10.49
N ALA A 150 -1.10 -11.56 -9.88
CA ALA A 150 -0.89 -11.70 -8.44
C ALA A 150 -0.67 -10.35 -7.77
N SER A 151 -1.15 -10.24 -6.53
CA SER A 151 -0.90 -9.12 -5.63
C SER A 151 -0.36 -9.60 -4.30
N ILE A 152 0.78 -9.08 -3.88
CA ILE A 152 1.43 -9.37 -2.60
C ILE A 152 1.31 -8.11 -1.75
N ALA A 153 0.49 -8.18 -0.70
CA ALA A 153 0.12 -7.04 0.13
C ALA A 153 0.96 -6.98 1.42
N PRO A 154 1.25 -5.77 1.95
CA PRO A 154 1.99 -5.56 3.18
C PRO A 154 1.08 -5.66 4.40
N PHE A 155 1.69 -5.55 5.59
CA PHE A 155 0.93 -5.62 6.84
C PHE A 155 0.28 -4.29 7.26
N ASN A 156 0.86 -3.16 6.85
CA ASN A 156 0.50 -1.85 7.43
C ASN A 156 -0.86 -1.30 7.00
N PHE A 157 -1.45 -1.84 5.94
CA PHE A 157 -2.80 -1.54 5.47
C PHE A 157 -3.48 -2.82 4.96
N PRO A 158 -3.94 -3.71 5.86
CA PRO A 158 -4.45 -5.04 5.49
C PRO A 158 -5.74 -5.02 4.67
N ASN A 159 -6.49 -3.92 4.71
CA ASN A 159 -7.70 -3.72 3.93
C ASN A 159 -7.45 -2.83 2.70
N MET A 160 -6.82 -1.66 2.87
CA MET A 160 -6.67 -0.67 1.79
C MET A 160 -5.74 -1.15 0.66
N VAL A 161 -4.56 -1.72 0.97
CA VAL A 161 -3.60 -2.09 -0.08
C VAL A 161 -4.09 -3.24 -0.96
N PRO A 162 -4.77 -4.28 -0.48
CA PRO A 162 -5.50 -5.20 -1.36
C PRO A 162 -6.47 -4.49 -2.31
N HIS A 163 -7.16 -3.44 -1.87
CA HIS A 163 -8.07 -2.67 -2.73
C HIS A 163 -7.37 -1.75 -3.74
N TRP A 164 -6.08 -1.50 -3.63
CA TRP A 164 -5.32 -0.87 -4.71
C TRP A 164 -5.33 -1.70 -5.99
N THR A 165 -5.40 -3.03 -5.85
CA THR A 165 -5.23 -3.97 -6.95
C THR A 165 -6.48 -4.76 -7.30
N ILE A 166 -7.20 -5.29 -6.31
CA ILE A 166 -8.36 -6.18 -6.53
C ILE A 166 -9.40 -5.53 -7.44
N PRO A 167 -10.00 -4.37 -7.10
CA PRO A 167 -11.07 -3.83 -7.94
C PRO A 167 -10.58 -3.49 -9.35
N ASN A 168 -9.41 -2.84 -9.47
CA ASN A 168 -8.86 -2.42 -10.75
C ASN A 168 -8.55 -3.62 -11.67
N ALA A 169 -7.81 -4.61 -11.17
CA ALA A 169 -7.42 -5.76 -11.97
C ALA A 169 -8.63 -6.62 -12.39
N LEU A 170 -9.58 -6.84 -11.47
CA LEU A 170 -10.75 -7.68 -11.75
C LEU A 170 -11.74 -6.99 -12.69
N VAL A 171 -12.04 -5.69 -12.50
CA VAL A 171 -12.89 -4.93 -13.43
C VAL A 171 -12.30 -4.92 -14.84
N LEU A 172 -10.96 -4.85 -14.96
CA LEU A 172 -10.27 -4.91 -16.25
C LEU A 172 -10.28 -6.32 -16.88
N GLY A 173 -10.79 -7.34 -16.17
CA GLY A 173 -11.05 -8.68 -16.70
C GLY A 173 -9.99 -9.72 -16.39
N ASN A 174 -9.02 -9.41 -15.52
CA ASN A 174 -8.07 -10.40 -15.01
C ASN A 174 -8.71 -11.26 -13.92
N THR A 175 -8.10 -12.41 -13.65
CA THR A 175 -8.30 -13.19 -12.42
C THR A 175 -7.09 -13.02 -11.52
N MET A 176 -7.26 -13.11 -10.19
CA MET A 176 -6.22 -12.70 -9.26
C MET A 176 -5.92 -13.72 -8.17
N ILE A 177 -4.63 -13.82 -7.84
CA ILE A 177 -4.13 -14.43 -6.62
C ILE A 177 -3.70 -13.31 -5.68
N LEU A 178 -4.36 -13.21 -4.52
CA LEU A 178 -3.94 -12.31 -3.43
C LEU A 178 -3.11 -13.08 -2.42
N LYS A 179 -1.92 -12.57 -2.09
CA LYS A 179 -1.12 -13.01 -0.94
C LYS A 179 -1.13 -11.89 0.10
N PRO A 180 -1.98 -11.95 1.14
CA PRO A 180 -1.93 -11.02 2.27
C PRO A 180 -0.65 -11.21 3.09
N SER A 181 -0.32 -10.23 3.92
CA SER A 181 0.73 -10.43 4.92
C SER A 181 0.29 -11.49 5.94
N GLU A 182 1.21 -12.37 6.31
CA GLU A 182 1.00 -13.44 7.28
C GLU A 182 0.72 -12.95 8.70
N VAL A 183 1.11 -11.72 9.01
CA VAL A 183 0.89 -11.13 10.35
C VAL A 183 -0.47 -10.43 10.48
N VAL A 184 -1.17 -10.16 9.37
CA VAL A 184 -2.49 -9.50 9.34
C VAL A 184 -3.42 -10.18 8.30
N PRO A 185 -3.76 -11.46 8.48
CA PRO A 185 -4.47 -12.24 7.47
C PRO A 185 -5.99 -12.15 7.53
N LEU A 186 -6.58 -11.62 8.62
CA LEU A 186 -8.01 -11.72 8.91
C LEU A 186 -8.87 -10.89 7.94
N SER A 187 -8.49 -9.65 7.68
CA SER A 187 -9.21 -8.73 6.78
C SER A 187 -9.37 -9.31 5.37
N ALA A 188 -8.39 -10.08 4.88
CA ALA A 188 -8.44 -10.68 3.55
C ALA A 188 -9.56 -11.72 3.41
N GLY A 189 -9.85 -12.48 4.47
CA GLY A 189 -10.97 -13.41 4.50
C GLY A 189 -12.32 -12.70 4.34
N LYS A 190 -12.52 -11.61 5.07
CA LYS A 190 -13.75 -10.81 4.97
C LYS A 190 -13.91 -10.16 3.58
N ILE A 191 -12.83 -9.69 2.97
CA ILE A 191 -12.83 -9.19 1.57
C ILE A 191 -13.38 -10.26 0.62
N ALA A 192 -12.90 -11.52 0.74
CA ALA A 192 -13.36 -12.62 -0.11
C ALA A 192 -14.85 -12.94 0.09
N GLU A 193 -15.33 -12.96 1.34
CA GLU A 193 -16.75 -13.18 1.68
C GLU A 193 -17.64 -12.12 1.02
N LEU A 194 -17.29 -10.84 1.17
CA LEU A 194 -18.07 -9.73 0.61
C LEU A 194 -18.06 -9.72 -0.92
N LEU A 195 -16.94 -10.06 -1.57
CA LEU A 195 -16.88 -10.19 -3.02
C LEU A 195 -17.73 -11.35 -3.52
N LYS A 196 -17.74 -12.48 -2.81
CA LYS A 196 -18.64 -13.59 -3.13
C LYS A 196 -20.11 -13.20 -2.96
N GLU A 197 -20.47 -12.52 -1.87
CA GLU A 197 -21.82 -11.99 -1.64
C GLU A 197 -22.24 -10.98 -2.73
N ALA A 198 -21.31 -10.17 -3.22
CA ALA A 198 -21.53 -9.24 -4.33
C ALA A 198 -21.78 -9.95 -5.68
N GLY A 199 -21.53 -11.27 -5.74
CA GLY A 199 -21.73 -12.10 -6.93
C GLY A 199 -20.48 -12.23 -7.81
N LEU A 200 -19.27 -12.07 -7.25
CA LEU A 200 -18.04 -12.37 -7.98
C LEU A 200 -17.98 -13.87 -8.29
N PRO A 201 -17.76 -14.28 -9.55
CA PRO A 201 -17.70 -15.70 -9.92
C PRO A 201 -16.55 -16.43 -9.22
N ASP A 202 -16.78 -17.70 -8.88
CA ASP A 202 -15.80 -18.56 -8.24
C ASP A 202 -14.51 -18.65 -9.07
N GLY A 203 -13.35 -18.54 -8.43
CA GLY A 203 -12.03 -18.57 -9.06
C GLY A 203 -11.53 -17.23 -9.61
N VAL A 204 -12.37 -16.20 -9.72
CA VAL A 204 -11.92 -14.86 -10.17
C VAL A 204 -10.97 -14.22 -9.15
N LEU A 205 -11.26 -14.35 -7.85
CA LEU A 205 -10.33 -14.03 -6.78
C LEU A 205 -9.98 -15.32 -6.02
N ASN A 206 -8.69 -15.50 -5.74
CA ASN A 206 -8.18 -16.54 -4.87
C ASN A 206 -7.20 -15.93 -3.86
N ILE A 207 -7.17 -16.43 -2.63
CA ILE A 207 -6.27 -15.97 -1.57
C ILE A 207 -5.44 -17.15 -1.09
N VAL A 208 -4.11 -16.98 -1.12
CA VAL A 208 -3.17 -17.97 -0.62
C VAL A 208 -2.31 -17.33 0.46
N HIS A 209 -2.39 -17.88 1.67
CA HIS A 209 -1.56 -17.45 2.79
C HIS A 209 -0.22 -18.17 2.80
N GLY A 210 0.81 -17.50 3.27
CA GLY A 210 2.16 -18.07 3.37
C GLY A 210 3.20 -16.98 3.57
N ASP A 211 4.43 -17.44 3.74
CA ASP A 211 5.62 -16.64 3.99
C ASP A 211 6.42 -16.37 2.69
N ARG A 212 7.74 -16.24 2.83
CA ARG A 212 8.67 -16.04 1.72
C ARG A 212 8.52 -17.10 0.61
N GLU A 213 8.24 -18.36 0.96
CA GLU A 213 8.13 -19.46 0.00
C GLU A 213 7.05 -19.19 -1.05
N ILE A 214 5.86 -18.71 -0.61
CA ILE A 214 4.78 -18.36 -1.53
C ILE A 214 5.12 -17.11 -2.36
N VAL A 215 5.81 -16.12 -1.79
CA VAL A 215 6.24 -14.92 -2.54
C VAL A 215 7.17 -15.34 -3.70
N GLU A 216 8.13 -16.20 -3.43
CA GLU A 216 9.05 -16.73 -4.44
C GLU A 216 8.31 -17.59 -5.48
N ALA A 217 7.41 -18.46 -5.01
CA ALA A 217 6.58 -19.28 -5.87
C ALA A 217 5.69 -18.47 -6.82
N ILE A 218 5.09 -17.38 -6.37
CA ILE A 218 4.32 -16.43 -7.21
C ILE A 218 5.20 -15.86 -8.34
N CYS A 219 6.43 -15.44 -8.00
CA CYS A 219 7.36 -14.92 -8.99
C CYS A 219 7.77 -15.95 -10.04
N ASP A 220 7.83 -17.23 -9.67
CA ASP A 220 8.30 -18.33 -10.54
C ASP A 220 7.17 -18.99 -11.32
N HIS A 221 5.95 -19.01 -10.81
CA HIS A 221 4.84 -19.81 -11.36
C HIS A 221 4.49 -19.40 -12.79
N PRO A 222 4.61 -20.31 -13.80
CA PRO A 222 4.47 -19.96 -15.22
C PRO A 222 3.04 -19.53 -15.62
N GLY A 223 2.06 -19.76 -14.76
CA GLY A 223 0.66 -19.39 -15.01
C GLY A 223 0.27 -18.01 -14.51
N ILE A 224 1.21 -17.22 -13.98
CA ILE A 224 0.98 -15.84 -13.52
C ILE A 224 1.68 -14.88 -14.47
N GLU A 225 0.91 -13.93 -15.02
CA GLU A 225 1.35 -12.99 -16.06
C GLU A 225 1.95 -11.69 -15.48
N ALA A 226 1.44 -11.25 -14.33
CA ALA A 226 1.87 -10.01 -13.70
C ALA A 226 1.86 -10.11 -12.17
N VAL A 227 2.81 -9.41 -11.52
CA VAL A 227 2.96 -9.36 -10.07
C VAL A 227 3.01 -7.92 -9.61
N SER A 228 2.16 -7.56 -8.65
CA SER A 228 2.31 -6.35 -7.86
C SER A 228 2.78 -6.69 -6.45
N PHE A 229 3.67 -5.89 -5.92
CA PHE A 229 4.23 -6.05 -4.58
C PHE A 229 4.28 -4.72 -3.85
N VAL A 230 3.98 -4.74 -2.56
CA VAL A 230 4.22 -3.62 -1.64
C VAL A 230 4.88 -4.17 -0.37
N GLY A 231 6.03 -3.61 0.01
CA GLY A 231 6.75 -4.03 1.21
C GLY A 231 8.08 -3.31 1.39
N SER A 232 9.06 -3.93 2.08
CA SER A 232 10.38 -3.32 2.25
C SER A 232 11.16 -3.29 0.94
N THR A 233 12.03 -2.29 0.75
CA THR A 233 12.85 -2.13 -0.46
C THR A 233 13.70 -3.36 -0.78
N ALA A 234 14.29 -3.99 0.24
CA ALA A 234 15.10 -5.19 0.03
C ALA A 234 14.28 -6.33 -0.61
N ILE A 235 13.05 -6.54 -0.14
CA ILE A 235 12.17 -7.57 -0.70
C ILE A 235 11.58 -7.11 -2.05
N ALA A 236 11.24 -5.82 -2.21
CA ALA A 236 10.77 -5.28 -3.48
C ALA A 236 11.78 -5.51 -4.62
N LYS A 237 13.08 -5.29 -4.35
CA LYS A 237 14.17 -5.60 -5.29
C LYS A 237 14.19 -7.09 -5.67
N VAL A 238 14.10 -7.99 -4.69
CA VAL A 238 14.10 -9.44 -4.92
C VAL A 238 12.90 -9.86 -5.76
N VAL A 239 11.70 -9.40 -5.40
CA VAL A 239 10.46 -9.71 -6.13
C VAL A 239 10.54 -9.19 -7.57
N TYR A 240 10.97 -7.93 -7.75
CA TYR A 240 11.08 -7.33 -9.08
C TYR A 240 12.05 -8.12 -9.97
N ILE A 241 13.26 -8.37 -9.49
CA ILE A 241 14.28 -9.11 -10.23
C ILE A 241 13.79 -10.52 -10.57
N ARG A 242 13.23 -11.25 -9.59
CA ARG A 242 12.79 -12.64 -9.78
C ARG A 242 11.60 -12.74 -10.74
N ALA A 243 10.59 -11.89 -10.57
CA ALA A 243 9.42 -11.88 -11.46
C ALA A 243 9.81 -11.50 -12.90
N THR A 244 10.64 -10.48 -13.10
CA THR A 244 11.07 -10.04 -14.44
C THR A 244 12.03 -11.03 -15.09
N SER A 245 12.86 -11.75 -14.33
CA SER A 245 13.68 -12.86 -14.84
C SER A 245 12.83 -14.02 -15.37
N ASN A 246 11.61 -14.16 -14.87
CA ASN A 246 10.60 -15.09 -15.39
C ASN A 246 9.64 -14.41 -16.42
N LEU A 247 10.07 -13.30 -17.02
CA LEU A 247 9.36 -12.55 -18.05
C LEU A 247 7.97 -12.02 -17.65
N LYS A 248 7.70 -11.90 -16.36
CA LYS A 248 6.43 -11.36 -15.85
C LYS A 248 6.47 -9.84 -15.85
N ARG A 249 5.32 -9.21 -16.08
CA ARG A 249 5.14 -7.80 -15.76
C ARG A 249 5.19 -7.63 -14.23
N CYS A 250 5.97 -6.67 -13.75
CA CYS A 250 6.11 -6.46 -12.31
C CYS A 250 6.15 -4.96 -11.98
N VAL A 251 5.43 -4.60 -10.91
CA VAL A 251 5.62 -3.34 -10.18
C VAL A 251 5.78 -3.67 -8.71
N ALA A 252 6.90 -3.25 -8.12
CA ALA A 252 7.21 -3.49 -6.72
C ALA A 252 7.49 -2.16 -6.02
N LEU A 253 6.63 -1.82 -5.05
CA LEU A 253 6.78 -0.64 -4.23
C LEU A 253 7.58 -1.00 -2.98
N GLY A 254 8.63 -0.22 -2.74
CA GLY A 254 9.55 -0.38 -1.63
C GLY A 254 9.26 0.55 -0.46
N GLY A 255 10.22 0.67 0.45
CA GLY A 255 10.23 1.58 1.58
C GLY A 255 10.39 3.04 1.18
N ALA A 256 10.43 3.90 2.17
CA ALA A 256 10.51 5.35 2.00
C ALA A 256 11.31 6.01 3.12
N LYS A 257 11.84 7.20 2.84
CA LYS A 257 12.40 8.12 3.81
C LYS A 257 11.94 9.53 3.44
N ASN A 258 10.71 9.86 3.80
CA ASN A 258 10.11 11.10 3.34
C ASN A 258 10.62 12.31 4.13
N HIS A 259 11.04 13.34 3.41
CA HIS A 259 11.58 14.58 3.97
C HIS A 259 10.54 15.69 3.96
N LEU A 260 10.38 16.35 5.10
CA LEU A 260 9.54 17.53 5.28
C LEU A 260 10.46 18.75 5.41
N MET A 261 10.61 19.55 4.36
CA MET A 261 11.41 20.77 4.39
C MET A 261 10.57 21.91 5.00
N VAL A 262 11.02 22.45 6.13
CA VAL A 262 10.30 23.50 6.85
C VAL A 262 11.12 24.79 6.80
N LEU A 263 10.55 25.83 6.18
CA LEU A 263 11.17 27.14 6.01
C LEU A 263 10.72 28.09 7.14
N PRO A 264 11.48 29.17 7.40
CA PRO A 264 11.17 30.10 8.49
C PRO A 264 9.84 30.85 8.32
N ASP A 265 9.37 30.99 7.08
CA ASP A 265 8.12 31.65 6.72
C ASP A 265 6.89 30.70 6.73
N ALA A 266 7.09 29.44 7.09
CA ALA A 266 6.00 28.48 7.23
C ALA A 266 5.04 28.88 8.36
N HIS A 267 3.73 28.62 8.16
CA HIS A 267 2.73 28.92 9.20
C HIS A 267 2.93 27.97 10.41
N PRO A 268 3.30 28.47 11.60
CA PRO A 268 3.80 27.63 12.69
C PRO A 268 2.80 26.56 13.15
N ASP A 269 1.54 26.93 13.42
CA ASP A 269 0.54 26.02 13.98
C ASP A 269 0.10 24.95 12.97
N MET A 270 -0.12 25.36 11.71
CA MET A 270 -0.46 24.43 10.63
C MET A 270 0.69 23.44 10.38
N THR A 271 1.92 23.93 10.33
CA THR A 271 3.10 23.11 10.14
C THR A 271 3.26 22.10 11.27
N ALA A 272 3.15 22.57 12.52
CA ALA A 272 3.29 21.69 13.71
C ALA A 272 2.23 20.58 13.71
N SER A 273 0.97 20.92 13.48
CA SER A 273 -0.11 19.93 13.41
C SER A 273 0.10 18.92 12.28
N ASN A 274 0.47 19.37 11.06
CA ASN A 274 0.71 18.49 9.93
C ASN A 274 1.92 17.57 10.13
N VAL A 275 3.03 18.08 10.66
CA VAL A 275 4.24 17.29 10.92
C VAL A 275 3.96 16.24 12.00
N ALA A 276 3.32 16.62 13.12
CA ALA A 276 2.97 15.69 14.19
C ALA A 276 2.01 14.59 13.70
N ALA A 277 0.98 14.94 12.94
CA ALA A 277 0.05 13.96 12.35
C ALA A 277 0.74 13.07 11.29
N SER A 278 1.69 13.62 10.51
CA SER A 278 2.42 12.87 9.50
C SER A 278 3.32 11.80 10.12
N MET A 279 4.08 12.14 11.17
CA MET A 279 5.01 11.21 11.82
C MET A 279 4.32 10.11 12.62
N SER A 280 3.14 10.39 13.17
CA SER A 280 2.48 9.50 14.16
C SER A 280 1.35 8.66 13.61
N GLY A 281 0.68 9.08 12.54
CA GLY A 281 -0.47 8.35 12.00
C GLY A 281 -0.15 6.89 11.69
N CYS A 282 -1.03 5.98 12.08
CA CYS A 282 -0.82 4.53 12.08
C CYS A 282 0.46 4.11 12.83
N ALA A 283 0.76 4.75 13.95
CA ALA A 283 1.99 4.61 14.73
C ALA A 283 3.27 4.77 13.86
N GLY A 284 3.24 5.68 12.88
CA GLY A 284 4.35 5.91 11.95
C GLY A 284 4.56 4.81 10.91
N GLN A 285 3.70 3.80 10.85
CA GLN A 285 3.81 2.65 9.96
C GLN A 285 3.14 2.90 8.59
N ARG A 286 3.46 4.05 8.00
CA ARG A 286 2.99 4.46 6.67
C ARG A 286 4.18 4.75 5.76
N CYS A 287 4.14 4.24 4.54
CA CYS A 287 5.12 4.60 3.50
C CYS A 287 5.15 6.10 3.19
N MET A 288 4.05 6.82 3.51
CA MET A 288 3.91 8.27 3.34
C MET A 288 4.19 9.08 4.61
N ALA A 289 4.57 8.45 5.73
CA ALA A 289 4.89 9.16 6.96
C ALA A 289 6.09 10.10 6.77
N GLY A 290 5.97 11.33 7.25
CA GLY A 290 7.09 12.27 7.33
C GLY A 290 7.98 11.87 8.48
N SER A 291 8.96 11.01 8.22
CA SER A 291 9.88 10.51 9.24
C SER A 291 11.11 11.39 9.46
N THR A 292 11.37 12.31 8.53
CA THR A 292 12.48 13.24 8.60
C THR A 292 12.00 14.66 8.30
N MET A 293 12.36 15.60 9.17
CA MET A 293 12.19 17.02 8.93
C MET A 293 13.55 17.67 8.66
N VAL A 294 13.65 18.51 7.65
CA VAL A 294 14.81 19.36 7.40
C VAL A 294 14.40 20.80 7.69
N GLY A 295 14.85 21.32 8.80
CA GLY A 295 14.57 22.70 9.23
C GLY A 295 15.59 23.66 8.59
N VAL A 296 15.10 24.62 7.80
CA VAL A 296 15.93 25.61 7.10
C VAL A 296 16.00 26.90 7.93
N GLY A 297 17.18 27.34 8.31
CA GLY A 297 17.38 28.59 9.05
C GLY A 297 16.70 28.61 10.43
N ALA A 298 16.05 29.71 10.77
CA ALA A 298 15.47 29.95 12.10
C ALA A 298 14.07 29.33 12.26
N VAL A 299 14.00 28.04 12.58
CA VAL A 299 12.73 27.30 12.75
C VAL A 299 12.50 26.79 14.19
N ASP A 300 13.27 27.23 15.18
CA ASP A 300 13.18 26.74 16.58
C ASP A 300 11.78 26.93 17.18
N GLY A 301 11.11 28.03 16.88
CA GLY A 301 9.74 28.27 17.30
C GLY A 301 8.73 27.29 16.71
N ILE A 302 8.96 26.85 15.46
CA ILE A 302 8.12 25.82 14.82
C ILE A 302 8.41 24.45 15.42
N VAL A 303 9.69 24.13 15.69
CA VAL A 303 10.07 22.85 16.33
C VAL A 303 9.48 22.74 17.74
N ALA A 304 9.51 23.82 18.51
CA ALA A 304 8.87 23.84 19.84
C ALA A 304 7.37 23.50 19.75
N LYS A 305 6.66 24.08 18.78
CA LYS A 305 5.23 23.78 18.52
C LYS A 305 5.00 22.33 18.05
N ILE A 306 5.90 21.78 17.22
CA ILE A 306 5.83 20.35 16.82
C ILE A 306 5.93 19.45 18.06
N VAL A 307 6.85 19.75 18.97
CA VAL A 307 6.97 19.00 20.23
C VAL A 307 5.71 19.14 21.10
N GLU A 308 5.10 20.32 21.16
CA GLU A 308 3.82 20.53 21.87
C GLU A 308 2.68 19.71 21.27
N GLU A 309 2.55 19.67 19.92
CA GLU A 309 1.55 18.84 19.24
C GLU A 309 1.85 17.34 19.44
N ALA A 310 3.10 16.92 19.32
CA ALA A 310 3.51 15.54 19.52
C ALA A 310 3.22 15.03 20.96
N ARG A 311 3.29 15.90 21.97
CA ARG A 311 2.94 15.54 23.37
C ARG A 311 1.45 15.23 23.57
N LYS A 312 0.59 15.68 22.69
CA LYS A 312 -0.85 15.37 22.72
C LYS A 312 -1.17 13.98 22.17
N ILE A 313 -0.16 13.32 21.58
CA ILE A 313 -0.28 11.99 20.98
C ILE A 313 0.03 10.95 22.06
N VAL A 314 -1.02 10.27 22.53
CA VAL A 314 -0.98 9.37 23.68
C VAL A 314 -1.21 7.94 23.25
N PRO A 315 -0.24 7.01 23.50
CA PRO A 315 -0.40 5.59 23.22
C PRO A 315 -1.66 5.00 23.87
N GLY A 316 -2.39 4.18 23.12
CA GLY A 316 -3.63 3.56 23.57
C GLY A 316 -4.87 4.46 23.52
N GLN A 317 -4.71 5.76 23.24
CA GLN A 317 -5.85 6.70 23.06
C GLN A 317 -5.98 7.13 21.60
N ASN A 318 -5.05 7.97 21.14
CA ASN A 318 -5.01 8.50 19.77
C ASN A 318 -3.74 8.08 19.02
N LEU A 319 -2.98 7.15 19.56
CA LEU A 319 -1.86 6.47 18.93
C LEU A 319 -2.02 4.96 19.14
N GLY A 320 -2.08 4.21 18.04
CA GLY A 320 -2.10 2.75 18.07
C GLY A 320 -0.77 2.12 18.44
N SER A 321 -0.70 0.79 18.44
CA SER A 321 0.52 0.01 18.63
C SER A 321 1.28 -0.17 17.32
N VAL A 322 2.56 -0.50 17.40
CA VAL A 322 3.32 -1.03 16.26
C VAL A 322 3.05 -2.53 16.11
N ILE A 323 3.37 -3.09 14.95
CA ILE A 323 2.90 -4.43 14.54
C ILE A 323 3.44 -5.58 15.38
N SER A 324 4.63 -5.47 15.93
CA SER A 324 5.25 -6.57 16.69
C SER A 324 6.22 -6.07 17.76
N LYS A 325 6.63 -6.98 18.64
CA LYS A 325 7.64 -6.72 19.66
C LYS A 325 8.99 -6.37 19.04
N GLU A 326 9.38 -7.08 17.99
CA GLU A 326 10.63 -6.84 17.26
C GLU A 326 10.62 -5.45 16.58
N ALA A 327 9.45 -5.02 16.08
CA ALA A 327 9.29 -3.67 15.54
C ALA A 327 9.47 -2.61 16.62
N LYS A 328 8.88 -2.80 17.81
CA LYS A 328 9.06 -1.92 18.99
C LYS A 328 10.53 -1.82 19.37
N GLU A 329 11.20 -2.95 19.57
CA GLU A 329 12.61 -3.00 19.95
C GLU A 329 13.51 -2.31 18.91
N ARG A 330 13.25 -2.54 17.62
CA ARG A 330 13.99 -1.90 16.53
C ARG A 330 13.80 -0.38 16.51
N ILE A 331 12.57 0.11 16.70
CA ILE A 331 12.28 1.55 16.74
C ILE A 331 12.96 2.21 17.93
N GLU A 332 12.85 1.65 19.12
CA GLU A 332 13.49 2.17 20.34
C GLU A 332 15.02 2.14 20.24
N LYS A 333 15.58 1.13 19.56
CA LYS A 333 17.01 1.06 19.26
C LYS A 333 17.47 2.20 18.36
N HIS A 334 16.74 2.55 17.30
CA HIS A 334 17.07 3.70 16.44
C HIS A 334 17.14 5.02 17.23
N ILE A 335 16.21 5.23 18.18
CA ILE A 335 16.20 6.41 19.04
C ILE A 335 17.44 6.42 19.93
N THR A 336 17.75 5.29 20.56
CA THR A 336 18.89 5.14 21.48
C THR A 336 20.22 5.32 20.74
N GLU A 337 20.38 4.78 19.55
CA GLU A 337 21.58 4.94 18.72
C GLU A 337 21.78 6.40 18.29
N ALA A 338 20.69 7.10 17.92
CA ALA A 338 20.76 8.51 17.55
C ALA A 338 21.17 9.40 18.74
N GLU A 339 20.60 9.17 19.91
CA GLU A 339 20.94 9.87 21.15
C GLU A 339 22.42 9.64 21.51
N ALA A 340 22.90 8.40 21.46
CA ALA A 340 24.30 8.05 21.71
C ALA A 340 25.25 8.67 20.67
N ALA A 341 24.80 8.92 19.45
CA ALA A 341 25.56 9.62 18.40
C ALA A 341 25.55 11.14 18.54
N GLY A 342 24.87 11.70 19.55
CA GLY A 342 24.85 13.12 19.85
C GLY A 342 23.60 13.88 19.40
N ALA A 343 22.60 13.22 18.87
CA ALA A 343 21.30 13.82 18.62
C ALA A 343 20.57 14.13 19.95
N LYS A 344 19.66 15.09 19.94
CA LYS A 344 18.94 15.55 21.13
C LYS A 344 17.49 15.05 21.10
N VAL A 345 17.14 14.17 22.05
CA VAL A 345 15.75 13.72 22.22
C VAL A 345 14.96 14.84 22.92
N LEU A 346 14.03 15.48 22.17
CA LEU A 346 13.15 16.55 22.66
C LEU A 346 11.86 16.01 23.27
N LEU A 347 11.40 14.87 22.76
CA LEU A 347 10.28 14.08 23.28
C LEU A 347 10.65 12.62 23.14
N ASP A 348 10.55 11.85 24.23
CA ASP A 348 10.93 10.44 24.27
C ASP A 348 9.70 9.56 24.45
N GLY A 349 9.46 8.68 23.49
CA GLY A 349 8.37 7.72 23.48
C GLY A 349 8.80 6.27 23.76
N ARG A 350 10.08 6.05 24.11
CA ARG A 350 10.57 4.71 24.46
C ARG A 350 9.92 4.19 25.74
N ASN A 351 9.81 2.87 25.86
CA ASN A 351 9.23 2.17 27.01
C ASN A 351 7.77 2.57 27.32
N ALA A 352 7.00 2.97 26.32
CA ALA A 352 5.60 3.30 26.51
C ALA A 352 4.81 2.07 27.00
N VAL A 353 4.01 2.27 28.05
CA VAL A 353 3.13 1.26 28.63
C VAL A 353 1.71 1.82 28.65
N VAL A 354 0.75 1.01 28.21
CA VAL A 354 -0.68 1.36 28.22
C VAL A 354 -1.36 0.54 29.32
N PRO A 355 -1.95 1.16 30.34
CA PRO A 355 -2.62 0.44 31.43
C PRO A 355 -3.72 -0.50 30.92
N GLY A 356 -3.68 -1.76 31.36
CA GLY A 356 -4.58 -2.82 30.88
C GLY A 356 -4.18 -3.45 29.54
N HIS A 357 -3.06 -3.02 28.95
CA HIS A 357 -2.46 -3.51 27.72
C HIS A 357 -0.93 -3.53 27.83
N GLU A 358 -0.40 -3.99 28.97
CA GLU A 358 1.01 -3.94 29.33
C GLU A 358 1.89 -4.75 28.35
N ASP A 359 1.35 -5.82 27.79
CA ASP A 359 2.00 -6.68 26.79
C ASP A 359 1.83 -6.18 25.34
N GLY A 360 1.09 -5.08 25.13
CA GLY A 360 0.92 -4.45 23.83
C GLY A 360 2.20 -3.78 23.31
N TYR A 361 2.31 -3.66 21.99
CA TYR A 361 3.54 -3.19 21.34
C TYR A 361 3.52 -1.68 21.12
N TYR A 362 3.41 -0.89 22.18
CA TYR A 362 3.30 0.57 22.08
C TYR A 362 4.68 1.25 22.10
N VAL A 363 4.81 2.25 21.22
CA VAL A 363 5.90 3.23 21.22
C VAL A 363 5.25 4.61 21.20
N GLY A 364 5.67 5.51 22.06
CA GLY A 364 5.16 6.89 22.10
C GLY A 364 5.72 7.75 20.97
N ALA A 365 5.05 8.87 20.71
CA ALA A 365 5.57 9.87 19.78
C ALA A 365 6.95 10.36 20.24
N THR A 366 7.92 10.35 19.33
CA THR A 366 9.32 10.71 19.62
C THR A 366 9.80 11.79 18.66
N VAL A 367 10.49 12.81 19.19
CA VAL A 367 11.10 13.88 18.38
C VAL A 367 12.60 13.94 18.73
N VAL A 368 13.45 13.72 17.73
CA VAL A 368 14.91 13.72 17.85
C VAL A 368 15.47 14.84 16.98
N ASP A 369 16.13 15.81 17.59
CA ASP A 369 16.71 16.99 16.92
C ASP A 369 18.24 16.87 16.79
N TYR A 370 18.83 17.70 15.93
CA TYR A 370 20.26 17.71 15.62
C TYR A 370 20.76 16.37 15.08
N VAL A 371 19.90 15.68 14.33
CA VAL A 371 20.28 14.48 13.58
C VAL A 371 21.17 14.89 12.42
N THR A 372 22.25 14.14 12.20
CA THR A 372 23.16 14.33 11.07
C THR A 372 22.90 13.29 9.96
N PRO A 373 23.22 13.58 8.68
CA PRO A 373 22.93 12.66 7.57
C PRO A 373 23.61 11.29 7.67
N ASP A 374 24.70 11.16 8.43
CA ASP A 374 25.43 9.91 8.67
C ASP A 374 24.82 9.04 9.77
N MET A 375 23.92 9.57 10.57
CA MET A 375 23.23 8.79 11.59
C MET A 375 22.26 7.77 10.94
N ARG A 376 22.21 6.57 11.50
CA ARG A 376 21.35 5.49 11.01
C ARG A 376 19.86 5.89 10.93
N ILE A 377 19.38 6.66 11.91
CA ILE A 377 18.01 7.16 11.94
C ILE A 377 17.69 8.12 10.77
N ALA A 378 18.68 8.79 10.17
CA ALA A 378 18.51 9.62 8.98
C ALA A 378 18.47 8.80 7.69
N GLN A 379 19.14 7.65 7.65
CA GLN A 379 19.33 6.84 6.45
C GLN A 379 18.28 5.74 6.30
N GLU A 380 17.91 5.07 7.38
CA GLU A 380 16.99 3.94 7.37
C GLU A 380 15.56 4.36 7.67
N GLU A 381 14.61 3.63 7.10
CA GLU A 381 13.19 3.76 7.42
C GLU A 381 12.91 3.20 8.82
N VAL A 382 12.59 4.07 9.78
CA VAL A 382 12.31 3.66 11.17
C VAL A 382 10.99 2.90 11.25
N PHE A 383 9.99 3.31 10.50
CA PHE A 383 8.64 2.74 10.46
C PHE A 383 8.00 2.67 11.85
N GLY A 384 8.04 3.81 12.54
CA GLY A 384 7.54 4.05 13.89
C GLY A 384 7.19 5.53 14.08
N PRO A 385 6.57 5.93 15.22
CA PRO A 385 6.12 7.29 15.47
C PRO A 385 7.29 8.21 15.89
N VAL A 386 8.28 8.33 15.01
CA VAL A 386 9.56 9.03 15.27
C VAL A 386 9.82 10.06 14.18
N LEU A 387 10.08 11.30 14.61
CA LEU A 387 10.55 12.40 13.77
C LEU A 387 12.03 12.67 14.02
N ALA A 388 12.85 12.52 12.99
CA ALA A 388 14.25 12.94 13.00
C ALA A 388 14.36 14.35 12.38
N ILE A 389 14.95 15.31 13.09
CA ILE A 389 15.10 16.69 12.63
C ILE A 389 16.57 16.96 12.31
N MET A 390 16.83 17.31 11.05
CA MET A 390 18.11 17.84 10.58
C MET A 390 18.01 19.35 10.40
N ARG A 391 19.13 20.05 10.54
CA ARG A 391 19.21 21.50 10.46
C ARG A 391 20.09 21.93 9.31
N THR A 392 19.62 22.88 8.51
CA THR A 392 20.36 23.49 7.37
C THR A 392 20.22 25.00 7.40
N ASN A 393 21.10 25.70 6.70
CA ASN A 393 21.03 27.16 6.59
C ASN A 393 20.22 27.60 5.34
N THR A 394 20.22 26.79 4.30
CA THR A 394 19.60 27.13 3.00
C THR A 394 18.68 26.03 2.52
N LEU A 395 17.75 26.40 1.61
CA LEU A 395 16.87 25.45 0.95
C LEU A 395 17.64 24.49 0.02
N ASP A 396 18.72 24.96 -0.59
CA ASP A 396 19.58 24.13 -1.44
C ASP A 396 20.26 23.00 -0.64
N GLU A 397 20.73 23.30 0.58
CA GLU A 397 21.25 22.27 1.48
C GLU A 397 20.17 21.25 1.87
N ALA A 398 18.94 21.71 2.13
CA ALA A 398 17.82 20.83 2.45
C ALA A 398 17.46 19.90 1.28
N LEU A 399 17.41 20.43 0.07
CA LEU A 399 17.20 19.66 -1.15
C LEU A 399 18.36 18.69 -1.43
N ALA A 400 19.60 19.10 -1.16
CA ALA A 400 20.75 18.21 -1.31
C ALA A 400 20.65 16.98 -0.38
N ILE A 401 20.16 17.16 0.85
CA ILE A 401 19.92 16.04 1.79
C ILE A 401 18.81 15.14 1.26
N GLU A 402 17.69 15.70 0.81
CA GLU A 402 16.56 14.94 0.26
C GLU A 402 17.02 14.14 -0.98
N ASN A 403 17.67 14.79 -1.91
CA ASN A 403 18.11 14.19 -3.17
C ASN A 403 19.24 13.14 -3.00
N ALA A 404 20.03 13.22 -1.95
CA ALA A 404 21.05 12.23 -1.63
C ALA A 404 20.49 10.93 -1.06
N ASN A 405 19.23 10.93 -0.61
CA ASN A 405 18.57 9.75 -0.09
C ASN A 405 18.22 8.79 -1.25
N PRO A 406 18.44 7.47 -1.10
CA PRO A 406 18.14 6.52 -2.18
C PRO A 406 16.65 6.32 -2.45
N TYR A 407 15.79 6.72 -1.52
CA TYR A 407 14.34 6.63 -1.68
C TYR A 407 13.79 7.84 -2.44
N GLY A 408 12.60 7.70 -2.98
CA GLY A 408 11.93 8.77 -3.72
C GLY A 408 10.41 8.62 -3.69
N ASN A 409 9.84 8.23 -2.55
CA ASN A 409 8.40 8.06 -2.43
C ASN A 409 7.71 9.42 -2.36
N ALA A 410 7.99 10.22 -1.33
CA ALA A 410 7.40 11.54 -1.16
C ALA A 410 8.36 12.54 -0.49
N ALA A 411 8.15 13.82 -0.80
CA ALA A 411 8.72 14.95 -0.08
C ALA A 411 7.65 16.04 0.11
N ALA A 412 7.85 16.91 1.11
CA ALA A 412 6.96 18.05 1.29
C ALA A 412 7.74 19.30 1.69
N VAL A 413 7.18 20.47 1.37
CA VAL A 413 7.69 21.76 1.81
C VAL A 413 6.62 22.54 2.53
N PHE A 414 7.00 23.16 3.63
CA PHE A 414 6.17 24.08 4.40
C PHE A 414 6.73 25.50 4.26
N THR A 415 5.99 26.37 3.62
CA THR A 415 6.37 27.76 3.31
C THR A 415 5.15 28.58 2.92
N SER A 416 5.22 29.89 3.10
CA SER A 416 4.26 30.85 2.54
C SER A 416 4.72 31.40 1.18
N SER A 417 5.94 31.09 0.76
CA SER A 417 6.53 31.56 -0.51
C SER A 417 6.18 30.63 -1.68
N GLY A 418 5.41 31.11 -2.63
CA GLY A 418 5.11 30.36 -3.86
C GLY A 418 6.34 30.07 -4.72
N SER A 419 7.38 30.89 -4.67
CA SER A 419 8.64 30.64 -5.39
C SER A 419 9.42 29.49 -4.75
N SER A 420 9.54 29.48 -3.42
CA SER A 420 10.20 28.38 -2.69
C SER A 420 9.46 27.05 -2.87
N ALA A 421 8.13 27.08 -2.80
CA ALA A 421 7.31 25.90 -3.05
C ALA A 421 7.54 25.33 -4.46
N ARG A 422 7.51 26.19 -5.49
CA ARG A 422 7.78 25.77 -6.88
C ARG A 422 9.20 25.23 -7.04
N TYR A 423 10.17 25.87 -6.42
CA TYR A 423 11.56 25.42 -6.48
C TYR A 423 11.72 23.99 -5.93
N VAL A 424 11.06 23.68 -4.80
CA VAL A 424 11.07 22.31 -4.27
C VAL A 424 10.33 21.34 -5.19
N MET A 425 9.16 21.73 -5.74
CA MET A 425 8.41 20.88 -6.67
C MET A 425 9.23 20.51 -7.91
N ASP A 426 10.09 21.41 -8.38
CA ASP A 426 10.89 21.23 -9.60
C ASP A 426 12.20 20.46 -9.34
N HIS A 427 12.71 20.44 -8.09
CA HIS A 427 14.05 19.93 -7.80
C HIS A 427 14.12 18.75 -6.83
N ALA A 428 13.04 18.44 -6.10
CA ALA A 428 13.02 17.30 -5.18
C ALA A 428 12.95 15.97 -5.93
N SER A 429 13.75 14.99 -5.50
CA SER A 429 13.86 13.66 -6.12
C SER A 429 12.83 12.67 -5.57
N ALA A 430 11.56 13.05 -5.58
CA ALA A 430 10.45 12.21 -5.12
C ALA A 430 9.29 12.21 -6.12
N GLY A 431 8.57 11.10 -6.18
CA GLY A 431 7.43 10.93 -7.10
C GLY A 431 6.16 11.66 -6.67
N MET A 432 6.03 11.99 -5.38
CA MET A 432 4.87 12.69 -4.81
C MET A 432 5.35 13.86 -3.96
N ILE A 433 4.94 15.08 -4.33
CA ILE A 433 5.38 16.31 -3.66
C ILE A 433 4.20 17.02 -3.02
N GLY A 434 4.36 17.40 -1.74
CA GLY A 434 3.40 18.19 -0.97
C GLY A 434 3.84 19.63 -0.76
N VAL A 435 2.88 20.54 -0.78
CA VAL A 435 3.09 21.92 -0.33
C VAL A 435 2.13 22.18 0.82
N ASN A 436 2.66 22.47 1.99
CA ASN A 436 1.90 22.68 3.24
C ASN A 436 0.97 21.50 3.62
N ILE A 437 1.38 20.28 3.26
CA ILE A 437 0.74 19.02 3.61
C ILE A 437 1.78 17.99 4.00
N GLY A 438 1.61 17.33 5.15
CA GLY A 438 2.57 16.37 5.68
C GLY A 438 2.49 14.96 5.06
N VAL A 439 1.40 14.64 4.38
CA VAL A 439 1.16 13.33 3.74
C VAL A 439 0.56 13.56 2.35
N PRO A 440 1.38 13.79 1.31
CA PRO A 440 0.91 14.15 -0.03
C PRO A 440 0.45 12.92 -0.84
N VAL A 441 -0.51 12.16 -0.33
CA VAL A 441 -1.08 11.01 -1.05
C VAL A 441 -1.96 11.50 -2.19
N PRO A 442 -1.69 11.12 -3.44
CA PRO A 442 -2.60 11.40 -4.54
C PRO A 442 -3.91 10.64 -4.35
N ARG A 443 -5.01 11.28 -4.75
CA ARG A 443 -6.33 10.64 -4.82
C ARG A 443 -6.69 10.33 -6.26
N GLU A 444 -7.45 9.29 -6.46
CA GLU A 444 -7.95 8.91 -7.78
C GLU A 444 -8.65 10.13 -8.45
N PRO A 445 -8.45 10.34 -9.75
CA PRO A 445 -7.84 9.41 -10.73
C PRO A 445 -6.30 9.44 -10.82
N PHE A 446 -5.62 10.19 -9.94
CA PHE A 446 -4.15 10.23 -9.91
C PHE A 446 -3.58 8.97 -9.28
N SER A 447 -2.45 8.53 -9.81
CA SER A 447 -1.85 7.26 -9.40
C SER A 447 -0.88 7.44 -8.23
N PHE A 448 -0.86 6.45 -7.35
CA PHE A 448 0.13 6.32 -6.29
C PHE A 448 1.37 5.60 -6.82
N GLY A 449 2.53 6.22 -6.67
CA GLY A 449 3.81 5.65 -7.06
C GLY A 449 4.97 6.50 -6.56
N GLY A 450 6.17 5.95 -6.61
CA GLY A 450 7.40 6.61 -6.16
C GLY A 450 8.46 6.61 -7.24
N TRP A 451 9.61 7.19 -6.92
CA TRP A 451 10.82 7.18 -7.73
C TRP A 451 11.93 6.39 -7.02
N ASN A 452 13.07 6.27 -7.67
CA ASN A 452 14.30 5.70 -7.12
C ASN A 452 14.07 4.32 -6.46
N GLU A 453 14.64 4.04 -5.30
CA GLU A 453 14.50 2.77 -4.59
C GLU A 453 13.15 2.57 -3.87
N SER A 454 12.24 3.54 -3.95
CA SER A 454 10.87 3.37 -3.47
C SER A 454 9.96 2.66 -4.48
N LYS A 455 10.41 2.46 -5.74
CA LYS A 455 9.62 1.78 -6.76
C LYS A 455 10.50 1.12 -7.82
N PHE A 456 10.16 -0.11 -8.17
CA PHE A 456 10.76 -0.87 -9.26
C PHE A 456 9.68 -1.25 -10.26
N GLY A 457 9.95 -1.05 -11.54
CA GLY A 457 9.04 -1.32 -12.64
C GLY A 457 8.31 -0.10 -13.18
N ALA A 458 7.70 -0.28 -14.35
CA ALA A 458 6.92 0.73 -15.04
C ALA A 458 5.45 0.74 -14.57
N CYS A 459 4.74 1.84 -14.84
CA CYS A 459 3.38 2.11 -14.39
C CYS A 459 3.27 2.27 -12.86
N ASP A 460 2.09 2.61 -12.39
CA ASP A 460 1.73 2.67 -10.99
C ASP A 460 0.56 1.72 -10.70
N ILE A 461 0.36 1.43 -9.42
CA ILE A 461 -0.55 0.36 -9.00
C ILE A 461 -2.00 0.83 -8.84
N THR A 462 -2.22 2.14 -8.68
CA THR A 462 -3.54 2.76 -8.52
C THR A 462 -3.87 3.75 -9.64
N GLY A 463 -5.05 4.35 -9.59
CA GLY A 463 -5.45 5.41 -10.50
C GLY A 463 -5.40 5.01 -11.98
N LYS A 464 -5.22 5.98 -12.87
CA LYS A 464 -5.20 5.75 -14.32
C LYS A 464 -4.03 4.88 -14.78
N SER A 465 -2.87 4.96 -14.12
CA SER A 465 -1.70 4.17 -14.51
C SER A 465 -1.89 2.67 -14.26
N SER A 466 -2.76 2.29 -13.32
CA SER A 466 -3.11 0.89 -13.10
C SER A 466 -3.77 0.22 -14.31
N ILE A 467 -4.43 1.01 -15.18
CA ILE A 467 -5.02 0.51 -16.43
C ILE A 467 -3.92 -0.01 -17.35
N GLU A 468 -2.82 0.74 -17.48
CA GLU A 468 -1.67 0.30 -18.27
C GLU A 468 -1.03 -0.96 -17.67
N PHE A 469 -0.91 -1.00 -16.35
CA PHE A 469 -0.29 -2.13 -15.66
C PHE A 469 -1.09 -3.43 -15.82
N TRP A 470 -2.43 -3.38 -15.72
CA TRP A 470 -3.29 -4.56 -15.71
C TRP A 470 -3.83 -4.96 -17.10
N THR A 471 -3.45 -4.24 -18.17
CA THR A 471 -3.95 -4.53 -19.53
C THR A 471 -2.83 -4.57 -20.57
N GLN A 472 -3.13 -5.15 -21.72
CA GLN A 472 -2.31 -5.11 -22.93
C GLN A 472 -3.12 -4.61 -24.12
N LEU A 473 -2.45 -4.00 -25.10
CA LEU A 473 -3.09 -3.44 -26.27
C LEU A 473 -3.16 -4.49 -27.38
N LYS A 474 -4.39 -4.75 -27.84
CA LYS A 474 -4.65 -5.49 -29.10
C LYS A 474 -4.88 -4.49 -30.21
N LYS A 475 -4.09 -4.59 -31.27
CA LYS A 475 -4.16 -3.76 -32.46
C LYS A 475 -4.74 -4.59 -33.61
N THR A 476 -5.76 -4.06 -34.26
CA THR A 476 -6.41 -4.72 -35.42
C THR A 476 -6.39 -3.76 -36.60
N THR A 477 -5.88 -4.23 -37.74
CA THR A 477 -5.96 -3.51 -39.00
C THR A 477 -6.88 -4.27 -39.93
N THR A 478 -7.89 -3.61 -40.46
CA THR A 478 -8.90 -4.21 -41.31
C THR A 478 -8.93 -3.50 -42.66
N LYS A 479 -8.98 -4.27 -43.74
CA LYS A 479 -9.22 -3.76 -45.08
C LYS A 479 -10.42 -4.51 -45.66
N TRP A 480 -11.51 -3.79 -45.89
CA TRP A 480 -12.70 -4.35 -46.47
C TRP A 480 -12.58 -4.29 -48.00
N ASN A 481 -12.94 -5.38 -48.69
CA ASN A 481 -13.04 -5.34 -50.14
C ASN A 481 -14.37 -4.67 -50.55
N PRO A 482 -14.35 -3.47 -51.15
CA PRO A 482 -15.57 -2.77 -51.55
C PRO A 482 -16.39 -3.51 -52.63
N GLU A 483 -15.80 -4.47 -53.33
CA GLU A 483 -16.45 -5.25 -54.40
C GLU A 483 -17.08 -6.55 -53.86
N SER A 484 -16.87 -6.96 -52.65
CA SER A 484 -17.50 -8.16 -52.08
C SER A 484 -19.00 -7.91 -51.83
N ARG A 485 -19.82 -8.21 -52.78
CA ARG A 485 -21.29 -8.29 -52.60
C ARG A 485 -21.60 -9.54 -51.79
N VAL A 486 -21.59 -9.45 -50.46
CA VAL A 486 -22.13 -10.51 -49.61
C VAL A 486 -23.64 -10.46 -49.72
N ASN A 487 -24.23 -11.52 -50.27
CA ASN A 487 -25.67 -11.67 -50.26
C ASN A 487 -26.11 -12.07 -48.83
N TRP A 488 -26.65 -11.13 -48.08
CA TRP A 488 -27.11 -11.34 -46.69
C TRP A 488 -28.32 -12.26 -46.57
N MET A 489 -28.85 -12.77 -47.69
CA MET A 489 -30.05 -13.60 -47.76
C MET A 489 -29.75 -15.07 -48.11
N SER A 490 -28.50 -15.53 -47.99
CA SER A 490 -28.15 -16.94 -48.17
C SER A 490 -27.83 -17.63 -46.87
#